data_9474f2b264fec4a202d264aa41990df3
#
_entry.id   9474f2b264fec4a202d264aa41990df3
#
_cell.length_a   1.000
_cell.length_b   1.000
_cell.length_c   1.000
_cell.angle_alpha   90.00
_cell.angle_beta   90.00
_cell.angle_gamma   90.00
#
_symmetry.space_group_name_H-M   'P 1'
#
loop_
_entity.id
_entity.type
_entity.pdbx_description
1 polymer ?
#
loop_
_entity_poly.entity_id
_entity_poly.type
_entity_poly.pdbx_seq_one_letter_code
_entity_poly.pdbx_strand_id
1 'polypeptide(L)'
;MVESALCMLGFLLITLGTMEFSMAVQANNFCSWSAREAARWASVRGSSAITPASSTSISNYVKGLAVGMDTSKFTVTTTFSPDNNLGSSVRVSVNYVVVPLAYFAMQNNLTVGSTAEVKIVR
;
A
#
# COMPACT_ATOMS: atom_id res chain seq x y z
N MET A 1 -31.46 -29.56 -14.74
CA MET A 1 -30.58 -29.77 -13.56
C MET A 1 -29.14 -29.36 -13.85
N VAL A 2 -28.53 -29.88 -14.90
CA VAL A 2 -27.14 -29.52 -15.29
C VAL A 2 -27.02 -28.05 -15.74
N GLU A 3 -28.02 -27.49 -16.41
CA GLU A 3 -28.08 -26.12 -16.86
C GLU A 3 -28.08 -25.13 -15.68
N SER A 4 -28.88 -25.45 -14.64
CA SER A 4 -28.93 -24.63 -13.42
C SER A 4 -27.60 -24.64 -12.66
N ALA A 5 -26.94 -25.79 -12.62
CA ALA A 5 -25.62 -25.92 -11.99
C ALA A 5 -24.54 -25.13 -12.74
N LEU A 6 -24.59 -25.13 -14.08
CA LEU A 6 -23.68 -24.34 -14.91
C LEU A 6 -23.89 -22.83 -14.74
N CYS A 7 -25.15 -22.38 -14.71
CA CYS A 7 -25.49 -20.97 -14.47
C CYS A 7 -25.04 -20.52 -13.07
N MET A 8 -25.25 -21.37 -12.05
CA MET A 8 -24.84 -21.10 -10.69
C MET A 8 -23.30 -21.03 -10.54
N LEU A 9 -22.59 -21.92 -11.22
CA LEU A 9 -21.13 -21.90 -11.26
C LEU A 9 -20.61 -20.61 -11.91
N GLY A 10 -21.17 -20.22 -13.06
CA GLY A 10 -20.80 -18.98 -13.74
C GLY A 10 -21.06 -17.74 -12.85
N PHE A 11 -22.19 -17.69 -12.18
CA PHE A 11 -22.53 -16.62 -11.24
C PHE A 11 -21.54 -16.55 -10.07
N LEU A 12 -21.17 -17.68 -9.47
CA LEU A 12 -20.19 -17.75 -8.39
C LEU A 12 -18.80 -17.26 -8.84
N LEU A 13 -18.35 -17.67 -10.04
CA LEU A 13 -17.06 -17.24 -10.57
C LEU A 13 -16.99 -15.73 -10.80
N ILE A 14 -18.06 -15.14 -11.36
CA ILE A 14 -18.14 -13.70 -11.57
C ILE A 14 -18.15 -12.98 -10.22
N THR A 15 -18.92 -13.45 -9.26
CA THR A 15 -19.01 -12.84 -7.92
C THR A 15 -17.67 -12.87 -7.19
N LEU A 16 -17.00 -14.03 -7.17
CA LEU A 16 -15.67 -14.16 -6.56
C LEU A 16 -14.63 -13.28 -7.27
N GLY A 17 -14.63 -13.27 -8.61
CA GLY A 17 -13.72 -12.43 -9.38
C GLY A 17 -13.90 -10.94 -9.13
N THR A 18 -15.14 -10.46 -9.00
CA THR A 18 -15.40 -9.05 -8.66
C THR A 18 -14.97 -8.70 -7.24
N MET A 19 -15.12 -9.62 -6.28
CA MET A 19 -14.63 -9.42 -4.92
C MET A 19 -13.10 -9.31 -4.87
N GLU A 20 -12.38 -10.21 -5.55
CA GLU A 20 -10.92 -10.18 -5.62
C GLU A 20 -10.41 -8.91 -6.29
N PHE A 21 -11.01 -8.51 -7.39
CA PHE A 21 -10.67 -7.27 -8.08
C PHE A 21 -10.87 -6.04 -7.17
N SER A 22 -11.99 -6.00 -6.45
CA SER A 22 -12.29 -4.90 -5.51
C SER A 22 -11.24 -4.79 -4.42
N MET A 23 -10.78 -5.90 -3.85
CA MET A 23 -9.70 -5.91 -2.86
C MET A 23 -8.38 -5.39 -3.42
N ALA A 24 -8.02 -5.78 -4.64
CA ALA A 24 -6.81 -5.29 -5.30
C ALA A 24 -6.87 -3.78 -5.56
N VAL A 25 -8.00 -3.28 -6.04
CA VAL A 25 -8.22 -1.84 -6.27
C VAL A 25 -8.17 -1.06 -4.97
N GLN A 26 -8.81 -1.55 -3.91
CA GLN A 26 -8.78 -0.92 -2.59
C GLN A 26 -7.34 -0.84 -2.05
N ALA A 27 -6.59 -1.93 -2.13
CA ALA A 27 -5.20 -1.97 -1.70
C ALA A 27 -4.32 -1.00 -2.49
N ASN A 28 -4.48 -0.94 -3.81
CA ASN A 28 -3.75 -0.01 -4.67
C ASN A 28 -4.07 1.46 -4.36
N ASN A 29 -5.34 1.79 -4.15
CA ASN A 29 -5.77 3.13 -3.78
C ASN A 29 -5.22 3.54 -2.41
N PHE A 30 -5.24 2.62 -1.44
CA PHE A 30 -4.64 2.86 -0.14
C PHE A 30 -3.12 3.10 -0.25
N CYS A 31 -2.38 2.27 -0.99
CA CYS A 31 -0.95 2.45 -1.20
C CYS A 31 -0.64 3.82 -1.83
N SER A 32 -1.43 4.25 -2.82
CA SER A 32 -1.26 5.53 -3.49
C SER A 32 -1.52 6.72 -2.56
N TRP A 33 -2.55 6.63 -1.77
CA TRP A 33 -2.89 7.66 -0.80
C TRP A 33 -1.89 7.71 0.35
N SER A 34 -1.58 6.57 0.97
CA SER A 34 -0.68 6.49 2.12
C SER A 34 0.76 6.86 1.77
N ALA A 35 1.24 6.54 0.56
CA ALA A 35 2.56 6.95 0.10
C ALA A 35 2.69 8.48 0.03
N ARG A 36 1.67 9.16 -0.52
CA ARG A 36 1.64 10.64 -0.58
C ARG A 36 1.54 11.26 0.81
N GLU A 37 0.69 10.72 1.65
CA GLU A 37 0.51 11.22 3.02
C GLU A 37 1.77 11.02 3.85
N ALA A 38 2.41 9.85 3.75
CA ALA A 38 3.66 9.56 4.43
C ALA A 38 4.82 10.45 3.95
N ALA A 39 4.92 10.69 2.64
CA ALA A 39 5.93 11.59 2.07
C ALA A 39 5.71 13.04 2.56
N ARG A 40 4.46 13.50 2.60
CA ARG A 40 4.09 14.80 3.15
C ARG A 40 4.40 14.91 4.64
N TRP A 41 4.06 13.87 5.41
CA TRP A 41 4.37 13.80 6.84
C TRP A 41 5.88 13.87 7.09
N ALA A 42 6.66 13.18 6.27
CA ALA A 42 8.11 13.18 6.35
C ALA A 42 8.74 14.51 5.93
N SER A 43 8.17 15.21 4.94
CA SER A 43 8.71 16.45 4.40
C SER A 43 8.79 17.60 5.42
N VAL A 44 7.93 17.58 6.42
CA VAL A 44 7.92 18.56 7.53
C VAL A 44 8.71 18.10 8.75
N ARG A 45 9.41 16.96 8.64
CA ARG A 45 10.19 16.33 9.71
C ARG A 45 11.59 15.96 9.26
N GLY A 46 12.28 16.90 8.65
CA GLY A 46 13.69 16.74 8.29
C GLY A 46 14.60 16.70 9.51
N SER A 47 15.90 16.64 9.29
CA SER A 47 16.92 16.54 10.34
C SER A 47 16.85 17.65 11.39
N SER A 48 16.34 18.81 11.04
CA SER A 48 16.19 19.98 11.93
C SER A 48 14.91 19.98 12.78
N ALA A 49 14.02 19.01 12.56
CA ALA A 49 12.77 18.90 13.34
C ALA A 49 13.05 18.35 14.74
N ILE A 50 12.17 18.67 15.71
CA ILE A 50 12.24 18.13 17.08
C ILE A 50 12.21 16.61 17.09
N THR A 51 11.44 16.02 16.16
CA THR A 51 11.36 14.57 15.93
C THR A 51 11.61 14.27 14.45
N PRO A 52 12.87 14.06 14.04
CA PRO A 52 13.19 13.78 12.64
C PRO A 52 12.53 12.51 12.15
N ALA A 53 12.08 12.53 10.89
CA ALA A 53 11.53 11.34 10.26
C ALA A 53 12.63 10.31 10.00
N SER A 54 12.37 9.08 10.39
CA SER A 54 13.20 7.90 10.08
C SER A 54 12.39 6.89 9.27
N SER A 55 13.05 5.97 8.60
CA SER A 55 12.36 4.90 7.85
C SER A 55 11.39 4.11 8.75
N THR A 56 11.78 3.87 10.00
CA THR A 56 10.94 3.17 10.98
C THR A 56 9.71 3.99 11.38
N SER A 57 9.89 5.30 11.65
CA SER A 57 8.76 6.17 12.03
C SER A 57 7.76 6.34 10.89
N ILE A 58 8.23 6.44 9.65
CA ILE A 58 7.40 6.52 8.44
C ILE A 58 6.64 5.20 8.24
N SER A 59 7.31 4.05 8.40
CA SER A 59 6.65 2.74 8.31
C SER A 59 5.55 2.58 9.37
N ASN A 60 5.80 2.96 10.60
CA ASN A 60 4.81 2.91 11.68
C ASN A 60 3.63 3.86 11.41
N TYR A 61 3.91 5.04 10.85
CA TYR A 61 2.88 5.99 10.46
C TYR A 61 1.95 5.39 9.39
N VAL A 62 2.51 4.82 8.31
CA VAL A 62 1.73 4.15 7.25
C VAL A 62 0.89 3.01 7.80
N LYS A 63 1.48 2.16 8.65
CA LYS A 63 0.77 1.04 9.28
C LYS A 63 -0.36 1.52 10.20
N GLY A 64 -0.18 2.64 10.88
CA GLY A 64 -1.21 3.28 11.69
C GLY A 64 -2.40 3.81 10.89
N LEU A 65 -2.20 4.16 9.62
CA LEU A 65 -3.27 4.59 8.71
C LEU A 65 -4.08 3.41 8.14
N ALA A 66 -3.53 2.19 8.20
CA ALA A 66 -4.09 0.99 7.57
C ALA A 66 -5.22 0.38 8.43
N VAL A 67 -6.36 1.06 8.46
CA VAL A 67 -7.55 0.56 9.17
C VAL A 67 -8.23 -0.54 8.36
N GLY A 68 -8.43 -1.69 9.00
CA GLY A 68 -9.10 -2.84 8.38
C GLY A 68 -8.24 -3.65 7.39
N MET A 69 -6.94 -3.37 7.32
CA MET A 69 -5.98 -4.10 6.48
C MET A 69 -4.93 -4.80 7.34
N ASP A 70 -4.39 -5.90 6.84
CA ASP A 70 -3.33 -6.64 7.53
C ASP A 70 -2.00 -5.90 7.42
N THR A 71 -1.56 -5.31 8.52
CA THR A 71 -0.33 -4.51 8.57
C THR A 71 0.95 -5.31 8.34
N SER A 72 0.92 -6.64 8.49
CA SER A 72 2.06 -7.52 8.24
C SER A 72 2.40 -7.65 6.74
N LYS A 73 1.42 -7.37 5.86
CA LYS A 73 1.56 -7.46 4.40
C LYS A 73 2.05 -6.17 3.75
N PHE A 74 2.24 -5.11 4.53
CA PHE A 74 2.81 -3.86 4.05
C PHE A 74 4.34 -3.90 4.06
N THR A 75 4.93 -3.49 2.95
CA THR A 75 6.36 -3.18 2.85
C THR A 75 6.49 -1.70 2.53
N VAL A 76 7.08 -0.96 3.47
CA VAL A 76 7.31 0.48 3.32
C VAL A 76 8.81 0.71 3.19
N THR A 77 9.21 1.27 2.07
CA THR A 77 10.61 1.62 1.78
C THR A 77 10.72 3.13 1.70
N THR A 78 11.65 3.70 2.46
CA THR A 78 11.90 5.14 2.46
C THR A 78 13.34 5.40 2.04
N THR A 79 13.52 6.35 1.13
CA THR A 79 14.83 6.80 0.65
C THR A 79 14.89 8.31 0.76
N PHE A 80 15.95 8.81 1.42
CA PHE A 80 16.27 10.24 1.46
C PHE A 80 17.36 10.51 0.44
N SER A 81 17.22 11.57 -0.34
CA SER A 81 18.20 11.88 -1.40
C SER A 81 18.51 13.38 -1.46
N PRO A 82 19.78 13.77 -1.24
CA PRO A 82 20.93 12.96 -0.81
C PRO A 82 20.90 12.58 0.67
N ASP A 83 20.18 13.32 1.51
CA ASP A 83 20.10 13.15 2.96
C ASP A 83 18.73 13.61 3.51
N ASN A 84 18.56 13.67 4.83
CA ASN A 84 17.32 14.14 5.48
C ASN A 84 17.36 15.64 5.80
N ASN A 85 18.10 16.45 5.05
CA ASN A 85 18.20 17.88 5.26
C ASN A 85 17.20 18.66 4.43
N LEU A 86 17.03 19.94 4.81
CA LEU A 86 16.22 20.89 4.08
C LEU A 86 16.66 20.96 2.60
N GLY A 87 15.70 20.86 1.69
CA GLY A 87 15.93 20.90 0.24
C GLY A 87 16.21 19.54 -0.41
N SER A 88 16.52 18.52 0.38
CA SER A 88 16.61 17.13 -0.09
C SER A 88 15.22 16.57 -0.38
N SER A 89 15.13 15.43 -1.07
CA SER A 89 13.87 14.77 -1.32
C SER A 89 13.72 13.49 -0.48
N VAL A 90 12.50 13.25 -0.03
CA VAL A 90 12.09 12.00 0.58
C VAL A 90 11.18 11.24 -0.38
N ARG A 91 11.54 10.00 -0.67
CA ARG A 91 10.76 9.09 -1.50
C ARG A 91 10.23 7.97 -0.62
N VAL A 92 8.92 7.79 -0.62
CA VAL A 92 8.24 6.73 0.14
C VAL A 92 7.54 5.79 -0.84
N SER A 93 7.91 4.53 -0.81
CA SER A 93 7.26 3.44 -1.54
C SER A 93 6.47 2.59 -0.57
N VAL A 94 5.18 2.42 -0.84
CA VAL A 94 4.29 1.56 -0.05
C VAL A 94 3.80 0.44 -0.95
N ASN A 95 4.10 -0.79 -0.58
CA ASN A 95 3.67 -2.00 -1.28
C ASN A 95 2.81 -2.86 -0.35
N TYR A 96 1.81 -3.50 -0.92
CA TYR A 96 0.91 -4.41 -0.21
C TYR A 96 0.74 -5.71 -0.99
N VAL A 97 0.80 -6.83 -0.29
CA VAL A 97 0.59 -8.16 -0.87
C VAL A 97 -0.87 -8.55 -0.72
N VAL A 98 -1.59 -8.60 -1.83
CA VAL A 98 -2.97 -9.11 -1.90
C VAL A 98 -2.92 -10.61 -2.06
N VAL A 99 -3.49 -11.34 -1.10
CA VAL A 99 -3.64 -12.79 -1.20
C VAL A 99 -5.01 -13.08 -1.79
N PRO A 100 -5.10 -13.75 -2.97
CA PRO A 100 -6.38 -14.07 -3.58
C PRO A 100 -7.23 -14.97 -2.69
N LEU A 101 -8.55 -14.77 -2.67
CA LEU A 101 -9.50 -15.68 -2.02
C LEU A 101 -9.48 -17.07 -2.66
N ALA A 102 -9.30 -17.11 -3.98
CA ALA A 102 -9.14 -18.34 -4.75
C ALA A 102 -7.66 -18.77 -4.87
N TYR A 103 -6.93 -18.73 -3.74
CA TYR A 103 -5.50 -19.10 -3.71
C TYR A 103 -5.20 -20.49 -4.27
N PHE A 104 -6.15 -21.41 -4.16
CA PHE A 104 -6.05 -22.74 -4.76
C PHE A 104 -6.04 -22.74 -6.29
N ALA A 105 -6.62 -21.71 -6.93
CA ALA A 105 -6.65 -21.55 -8.38
C ALA A 105 -5.53 -20.62 -8.90
N MET A 106 -5.13 -19.64 -8.09
CA MET A 106 -4.09 -18.65 -8.40
C MET A 106 -2.98 -18.74 -7.35
N GLN A 107 -1.95 -19.52 -7.59
CA GLN A 107 -0.85 -19.73 -6.65
C GLN A 107 0.09 -18.53 -6.52
N ASN A 108 -0.19 -17.40 -7.14
CA ASN A 108 0.63 -16.22 -7.11
C ASN A 108 -0.04 -15.10 -6.32
N ASN A 109 0.71 -14.53 -5.38
CA ASN A 109 0.31 -13.31 -4.69
C ASN A 109 0.43 -12.11 -5.63
N LEU A 110 -0.54 -11.22 -5.59
CA LEU A 110 -0.51 -9.95 -6.30
C LEU A 110 0.08 -8.87 -5.38
N THR A 111 1.20 -8.27 -5.79
CA THR A 111 1.76 -7.12 -5.08
C THR A 111 1.32 -5.85 -5.78
N VAL A 112 0.65 -4.98 -5.04
CA VAL A 112 0.27 -3.64 -5.49
C VAL A 112 1.04 -2.60 -4.69
N GLY A 113 1.38 -1.47 -5.30
CA GLY A 113 2.13 -0.46 -4.60
C GLY A 113 2.17 0.87 -5.33
N SER A 114 2.61 1.87 -4.62
CA SER A 114 2.78 3.22 -5.14
C SER A 114 3.97 3.90 -4.46
N THR A 115 4.56 4.85 -5.16
CA THR A 115 5.69 5.64 -4.70
C THR A 115 5.35 7.12 -4.79
N ALA A 116 5.66 7.87 -3.74
CA ALA A 116 5.56 9.32 -3.73
C ALA A 116 6.91 9.94 -3.35
N GLU A 117 7.23 11.07 -3.95
CA GLU A 117 8.44 11.84 -3.67
C GLU A 117 8.07 13.29 -3.41
N VAL A 118 8.60 13.84 -2.34
CA VAL A 118 8.38 15.24 -1.92
C VAL A 118 9.68 15.84 -1.41
N LYS A 119 9.88 17.14 -1.61
CA LYS A 119 11.02 17.87 -1.03
C LYS A 119 10.82 18.15 0.45
N ILE A 120 11.89 18.03 1.21
CA ILE A 120 11.93 18.33 2.65
C ILE A 120 11.95 19.85 2.81
N VAL A 121 10.98 20.36 3.56
CA VAL A 121 10.77 21.82 3.74
C VAL A 121 11.05 22.30 5.17
N ARG A 122 11.36 21.34 6.09
CA ARG A 122 11.67 21.68 7.50
C ARG A 122 12.56 20.63 8.16
#